data_478299b1989ac7100c12e8a31bc4b9af
#
_entry.id   478299b1989ac7100c12e8a31bc4b9af
#
_cell.length_a   1.000
_cell.length_b   1.000
_cell.length_c   1.000
_cell.angle_alpha   90.00
_cell.angle_beta   90.00
_cell.angle_gamma   90.00
#
_symmetry.space_group_name_H-M   'P 1'
#
loop_
_entity.id
_entity.type
_entity.pdbx_description
1 polymer ?
#
loop_
_entity_poly.entity_id
_entity_poly.type
_entity_poly.pdbx_seq_one_letter_code
_entity_poly.pdbx_strand_id
1 'polypeptide(L)'
;IHCHSPHGDADAELLLEKLPYFTSGTMYFEDRFFCRFVLSKTPYTKSIHPYPVLDFMLFCPKPFWYNLQAQSFCINGFVPSFRLPVNYSKPHRFGVRTSIGWLNAYNPGALSVPFTATLKSDGAVVNPTVLNIVTGQSIRILTTLTPGQVIEIYRTTTDKLAVKRTEDGTE
;
A
#
# COMPACT_ATOMS: atom_id res chain seq x y z
N ILE A 1 14.22 2.12 24.86
CA ILE A 1 12.90 2.68 25.22
C ILE A 1 12.93 3.02 26.69
N HIS A 2 12.56 4.25 27.07
CA HIS A 2 12.43 4.69 28.44
C HIS A 2 10.96 4.59 28.85
N CYS A 3 10.68 3.80 29.89
CA CYS A 3 9.33 3.67 30.45
C CYS A 3 9.17 4.73 31.57
N HIS A 4 8.47 5.81 31.27
CA HIS A 4 8.12 6.85 32.24
C HIS A 4 6.72 6.59 32.84
N SER A 5 6.59 5.53 33.60
CA SER A 5 5.35 5.18 34.28
C SER A 5 5.60 5.10 35.79
N PRO A 6 4.65 5.49 36.65
CA PRO A 6 4.76 5.25 38.09
C PRO A 6 4.85 3.74 38.42
N HIS A 7 4.48 2.88 37.50
CA HIS A 7 4.57 1.41 37.58
C HIS A 7 5.62 0.85 36.61
N GLY A 8 6.69 1.61 36.34
CA GLY A 8 7.65 1.33 35.27
C GLY A 8 8.25 -0.08 35.32
N ASP A 9 8.53 -0.62 36.52
CA ASP A 9 9.08 -1.98 36.65
C ASP A 9 8.06 -3.04 36.25
N ALA A 10 6.79 -2.92 36.69
CA ALA A 10 5.74 -3.86 36.33
C ALA A 10 5.40 -3.79 34.84
N ASP A 11 5.40 -2.59 34.26
CA ASP A 11 5.17 -2.40 32.81
C ASP A 11 6.35 -2.96 32.00
N ALA A 12 7.56 -2.87 32.51
CA ALA A 12 8.76 -3.43 31.89
C ALA A 12 8.71 -4.98 31.90
N GLU A 13 8.34 -5.59 33.03
CA GLU A 13 8.16 -7.04 33.15
C GLU A 13 7.06 -7.56 32.23
N LEU A 14 5.93 -6.89 32.18
CA LEU A 14 4.82 -7.24 31.28
C LEU A 14 5.25 -7.16 29.80
N LEU A 15 6.06 -6.18 29.44
CA LEU A 15 6.57 -6.04 28.07
C LEU A 15 7.56 -7.15 27.74
N LEU A 16 8.46 -7.52 28.69
CA LEU A 16 9.40 -8.62 28.52
C LEU A 16 8.68 -9.97 28.36
N GLU A 17 7.60 -10.21 29.09
CA GLU A 17 6.79 -11.42 28.97
C GLU A 17 6.14 -11.53 27.58
N LYS A 18 5.67 -10.41 27.03
CA LYS A 18 5.00 -10.36 25.72
C LYS A 18 5.95 -10.39 24.53
N LEU A 19 7.24 -10.18 24.73
CA LEU A 19 8.25 -10.13 23.67
C LEU A 19 9.32 -11.22 23.84
N PRO A 20 8.96 -12.51 23.72
CA PRO A 20 9.94 -13.57 23.75
C PRO A 20 10.94 -13.47 22.60
N TYR A 21 12.10 -14.09 22.77
CA TYR A 21 13.14 -14.16 21.76
C TYR A 21 12.60 -14.68 20.42
N PHE A 22 13.05 -14.12 19.30
CA PHE A 22 12.55 -14.34 17.93
C PHE A 22 11.12 -13.87 17.66
N THR A 23 10.49 -13.13 18.52
CA THR A 23 9.21 -12.49 18.19
C THR A 23 9.38 -11.59 16.97
N SER A 24 8.53 -11.81 15.98
CA SER A 24 8.39 -10.90 14.84
C SER A 24 7.26 -9.91 15.10
N GLY A 25 7.47 -8.68 14.67
CA GLY A 25 6.49 -7.61 14.86
C GLY A 25 6.60 -6.52 13.82
N THR A 26 5.74 -5.55 14.00
CA THR A 26 5.75 -4.32 13.20
C THR A 26 5.93 -3.13 14.13
N MET A 27 6.92 -2.34 13.83
CA MET A 27 7.20 -1.09 14.53
C MET A 27 6.61 0.06 13.73
N TYR A 28 5.87 0.94 14.39
CA TYR A 28 5.28 2.13 13.80
C TYR A 28 6.04 3.37 14.24
N PHE A 29 6.19 4.31 13.33
CA PHE A 29 6.81 5.61 13.60
C PHE A 29 5.86 6.72 13.15
N GLU A 30 5.52 7.61 14.08
CA GLU A 30 4.61 8.76 13.89
C GLU A 30 3.26 8.40 13.25
N ASP A 31 2.75 7.20 13.48
CA ASP A 31 1.50 6.68 12.87
C ASP A 31 1.43 6.83 11.34
N ARG A 32 2.56 7.03 10.70
CA ARG A 32 2.70 7.23 9.25
C ARG A 32 3.52 6.16 8.56
N PHE A 33 4.51 5.63 9.27
CA PHE A 33 5.45 4.68 8.72
C PHE A 33 5.48 3.41 9.54
N PHE A 34 5.81 2.30 8.90
CA PHE A 34 6.05 1.04 9.58
C PHE A 34 7.29 0.33 9.05
N CYS A 35 7.91 -0.47 9.91
CA CYS A 35 8.99 -1.37 9.57
C CYS A 35 8.74 -2.73 10.24
N ARG A 36 9.00 -3.81 9.53
CA ARG A 36 8.92 -5.16 10.10
C ARG A 36 10.24 -5.54 10.73
N PHE A 37 10.18 -6.12 11.92
CA PHE A 37 11.35 -6.55 12.66
C PHE A 37 11.21 -7.96 13.21
N VAL A 38 12.34 -8.53 13.58
CA VAL A 38 12.46 -9.73 14.41
C VAL A 38 13.32 -9.36 15.61
N LEU A 39 12.90 -9.74 16.80
CA LEU A 39 13.69 -9.52 18.02
C LEU A 39 14.90 -10.45 17.98
N SER A 40 16.10 -9.88 17.83
CA SER A 40 17.34 -10.65 17.64
C SER A 40 18.06 -10.97 18.94
N LYS A 41 17.65 -10.35 20.04
CA LYS A 41 18.19 -10.60 21.37
C LYS A 41 17.09 -10.38 22.40
N THR A 42 17.07 -11.22 23.42
CA THR A 42 16.15 -11.02 24.56
C THR A 42 16.39 -9.64 25.15
N PRO A 43 15.33 -8.85 25.33
CA PRO A 43 15.46 -7.57 25.99
C PRO A 43 16.01 -7.75 27.41
N TYR A 44 16.80 -6.83 27.86
CA TYR A 44 17.27 -6.81 29.23
C TYR A 44 17.00 -5.45 29.88
N THR A 45 16.71 -5.48 31.14
CA THR A 45 16.48 -4.28 31.93
C THR A 45 17.82 -3.77 32.46
N LYS A 46 18.14 -2.53 32.17
CA LYS A 46 19.24 -1.82 32.84
C LYS A 46 18.63 -0.87 33.86
N SER A 47 18.83 -1.17 35.11
CA SER A 47 18.39 -0.27 36.19
C SER A 47 19.27 0.97 36.20
N ILE A 48 18.72 2.08 35.75
CA ILE A 48 19.28 3.42 35.92
C ILE A 48 18.23 4.16 36.74
N HIS A 49 18.43 4.22 38.06
CA HIS A 49 17.51 4.97 38.93
C HIS A 49 17.27 6.38 38.39
N PRO A 50 16.02 6.86 38.37
CA PRO A 50 14.80 6.27 38.95
C PRO A 50 13.93 5.47 37.95
N TYR A 51 14.36 5.27 36.69
CA TYR A 51 13.53 4.65 35.65
C TYR A 51 14.20 3.42 35.04
N PRO A 52 13.47 2.32 34.86
CA PRO A 52 13.97 1.16 34.12
C PRO A 52 14.20 1.52 32.64
N VAL A 53 15.35 1.11 32.12
CA VAL A 53 15.66 1.22 30.69
C VAL A 53 15.65 -0.18 30.10
N LEU A 54 14.82 -0.39 29.08
CA LEU A 54 14.76 -1.63 28.31
C LEU A 54 15.56 -1.46 27.01
N ASP A 55 16.57 -2.27 26.83
CA ASP A 55 17.34 -2.33 25.60
C ASP A 55 16.82 -3.45 24.70
N PHE A 56 16.40 -3.09 23.50
CA PHE A 56 15.93 -4.01 22.47
C PHE A 56 16.91 -4.03 21.31
N MET A 57 17.24 -5.22 20.85
CA MET A 57 17.95 -5.39 19.58
C MET A 57 17.03 -5.98 18.54
N LEU A 58 16.67 -5.16 17.57
CA LEU A 58 15.73 -5.50 16.49
C LEU A 58 16.51 -5.74 15.20
N PHE A 59 16.28 -6.87 14.57
CA PHE A 59 16.76 -7.16 13.23
C PHE A 59 15.65 -6.85 12.23
N CYS A 60 15.92 -5.95 11.29
CA CYS A 60 14.99 -5.59 10.23
C CYS A 60 15.45 -6.26 8.92
N PRO A 61 14.82 -7.36 8.48
CA PRO A 61 15.23 -8.06 7.26
C PRO A 61 15.13 -7.19 6.01
N LYS A 62 14.22 -6.24 6.03
CA LYS A 62 14.07 -5.19 5.03
C LYS A 62 14.12 -3.84 5.75
N PRO A 63 15.29 -3.18 5.83
CA PRO A 63 15.51 -2.00 6.67
C PRO A 63 14.94 -0.73 6.01
N PHE A 64 13.70 -0.80 5.55
CA PHE A 64 12.99 0.31 4.93
C PHE A 64 11.74 0.65 5.73
N TRP A 65 11.46 1.93 5.83
CA TRP A 65 10.23 2.45 6.36
C TRP A 65 9.19 2.51 5.24
N TYR A 66 8.07 1.82 5.45
CA TYR A 66 6.95 1.78 4.52
C TYR A 66 5.89 2.78 4.98
N ASN A 67 5.29 3.49 4.04
CA ASN A 67 4.13 4.33 4.36
C ASN A 67 2.91 3.44 4.66
N LEU A 68 2.17 3.76 5.72
CA LEU A 68 0.92 3.10 6.07
C LEU A 68 -0.17 3.29 5.01
N GLN A 69 -0.17 4.45 4.36
CA GLN A 69 -1.13 4.78 3.32
C GLN A 69 -0.54 4.47 1.95
N ALA A 70 -1.09 3.45 1.28
CA ALA A 70 -0.81 3.23 -0.12
C ALA A 70 -1.40 4.39 -0.94
N GLN A 71 -0.60 4.94 -1.86
CA GLN A 71 -1.13 5.91 -2.81
C GLN A 71 -1.83 5.16 -3.94
N SER A 72 -3.07 5.55 -4.22
CA SER A 72 -3.86 5.02 -5.33
C SER A 72 -4.18 6.15 -6.31
N PHE A 73 -4.00 5.87 -7.58
CA PHE A 73 -4.25 6.80 -8.66
C PHE A 73 -5.22 6.16 -9.66
N CYS A 74 -6.16 6.95 -10.18
CA CYS A 74 -7.11 6.48 -11.17
C CYS A 74 -7.00 7.32 -12.45
N ILE A 75 -6.87 6.64 -13.58
CA ILE A 75 -6.77 7.29 -14.90
C ILE A 75 -8.16 7.75 -15.39
N ASN A 76 -9.21 6.98 -15.04
CA ASN A 76 -10.57 7.28 -15.45
C ASN A 76 -11.30 8.02 -14.34
N GLY A 77 -11.82 9.18 -14.65
CA GLY A 77 -12.63 9.99 -13.75
C GLY A 77 -14.08 10.12 -14.21
N PHE A 78 -14.95 10.42 -13.28
CA PHE A 78 -16.32 10.83 -13.55
C PHE A 78 -16.48 12.30 -13.12
N VAL A 79 -16.80 13.17 -14.08
CA VAL A 79 -17.10 14.56 -13.77
C VAL A 79 -18.62 14.66 -13.60
N PRO A 80 -19.12 14.87 -12.37
CA PRO A 80 -20.53 15.05 -12.15
C PRO A 80 -21.00 16.35 -12.84
N SER A 81 -22.06 16.25 -13.63
CA SER A 81 -22.67 17.40 -14.33
C SER A 81 -24.11 17.65 -13.91
N PHE A 82 -24.56 17.03 -12.82
CA PHE A 82 -25.87 17.25 -12.27
C PHE A 82 -25.95 18.60 -11.55
N ARG A 83 -26.92 19.42 -11.93
CA ARG A 83 -27.18 20.73 -11.31
C ARG A 83 -28.68 20.88 -11.03
N LEU A 84 -29.03 21.43 -9.87
CA LEU A 84 -30.37 21.81 -9.52
C LEU A 84 -30.59 23.33 -9.85
N PRO A 85 -31.78 23.71 -10.29
CA PRO A 85 -33.02 22.94 -10.50
C PRO A 85 -32.99 22.14 -11.79
N VAL A 86 -33.66 20.98 -11.78
CA VAL A 86 -33.74 20.03 -12.91
C VAL A 86 -35.03 20.28 -13.67
N ASN A 87 -34.95 20.47 -14.97
CA ASN A 87 -36.09 20.51 -15.86
C ASN A 87 -36.29 19.14 -16.53
N TYR A 88 -37.28 18.37 -16.09
CA TYR A 88 -37.56 17.01 -16.55
C TYR A 88 -38.05 16.88 -18.00
N SER A 89 -38.28 18.01 -18.68
CA SER A 89 -38.71 17.98 -20.11
C SER A 89 -37.59 17.66 -21.09
N LYS A 90 -36.33 17.56 -20.62
CA LYS A 90 -35.16 17.25 -21.46
C LYS A 90 -34.31 16.10 -20.82
N PRO A 91 -33.67 15.28 -21.67
CA PRO A 91 -32.75 14.27 -21.12
C PRO A 91 -31.59 14.95 -20.37
N HIS A 92 -31.34 14.50 -19.15
CA HIS A 92 -30.28 15.01 -18.29
C HIS A 92 -29.08 14.10 -18.26
N ARG A 93 -27.89 14.67 -18.34
CA ARG A 93 -26.64 13.96 -18.11
C ARG A 93 -26.25 14.13 -16.63
N PHE A 94 -26.16 13.01 -15.91
CA PHE A 94 -25.73 13.00 -14.52
C PHE A 94 -24.21 13.18 -14.37
N GLY A 95 -23.47 12.94 -15.44
CA GLY A 95 -22.02 13.13 -15.48
C GLY A 95 -21.43 12.75 -16.82
N VAL A 96 -20.20 13.11 -17.01
CA VAL A 96 -19.39 12.72 -18.16
C VAL A 96 -18.20 11.89 -17.67
N ARG A 97 -18.02 10.73 -18.26
CA ARG A 97 -16.84 9.93 -18.03
C ARG A 97 -15.68 10.59 -18.76
N THR A 98 -14.65 10.97 -18.02
CA THR A 98 -13.41 11.50 -18.59
C THR A 98 -12.37 10.41 -18.53
N SER A 99 -11.75 10.10 -19.65
CA SER A 99 -10.58 9.26 -19.75
C SER A 99 -9.39 10.16 -19.98
N ILE A 100 -8.53 10.26 -18.96
CA ILE A 100 -7.23 10.89 -19.11
C ILE A 100 -6.30 9.77 -19.55
N GLY A 101 -5.73 9.86 -20.75
CA GLY A 101 -4.89 8.78 -21.33
C GLY A 101 -3.58 8.54 -20.55
N TRP A 102 -3.25 9.37 -19.58
CA TRP A 102 -2.06 9.25 -18.74
C TRP A 102 -2.31 9.82 -17.34
N LEU A 103 -1.48 9.42 -16.40
CA LEU A 103 -1.48 9.98 -15.05
C LEU A 103 -0.04 10.17 -14.56
N ASN A 104 0.18 11.10 -13.65
CA ASN A 104 1.44 11.28 -12.98
C ASN A 104 1.39 10.59 -11.61
N ALA A 105 2.08 9.43 -11.49
CA ALA A 105 2.23 8.72 -10.24
C ALA A 105 3.53 9.18 -9.57
N TYR A 106 3.42 9.92 -8.50
CA TYR A 106 4.55 10.44 -7.75
C TYR A 106 4.91 9.52 -6.58
N ASN A 107 6.16 9.09 -6.51
CA ASN A 107 6.72 8.38 -5.37
C ASN A 107 7.49 9.36 -4.49
N PRO A 108 7.01 9.74 -3.30
CA PRO A 108 7.71 10.65 -2.40
C PRO A 108 8.88 9.99 -1.67
N GLY A 109 9.05 8.67 -1.80
CA GLY A 109 10.11 7.90 -1.16
C GLY A 109 11.46 8.05 -1.85
N ALA A 110 12.53 7.80 -1.10
CA ALA A 110 13.90 7.81 -1.63
C ALA A 110 14.24 6.57 -2.49
N LEU A 111 13.41 5.55 -2.47
CA LEU A 111 13.64 4.28 -3.16
C LEU A 111 12.59 4.04 -4.23
N SER A 112 13.01 3.42 -5.32
CA SER A 112 12.10 2.88 -6.32
C SER A 112 11.23 1.78 -5.70
N VAL A 113 9.92 1.90 -5.87
CA VAL A 113 8.96 0.91 -5.39
C VAL A 113 8.19 0.30 -6.56
N PRO A 114 7.85 -0.98 -6.49
CA PRO A 114 6.98 -1.59 -7.48
C PRO A 114 5.57 -0.98 -7.40
N PHE A 115 4.89 -0.97 -8.53
CA PHE A 115 3.48 -0.57 -8.59
C PHE A 115 2.59 -1.78 -8.86
N THR A 116 1.34 -1.68 -8.46
CA THR A 116 0.26 -2.55 -8.89
C THR A 116 -0.63 -1.77 -9.84
N ALA A 117 -0.96 -2.35 -10.99
CA ALA A 117 -1.88 -1.74 -11.94
C ALA A 117 -3.08 -2.65 -12.16
N THR A 118 -4.28 -2.09 -11.99
CA THR A 118 -5.54 -2.77 -12.27
C THR A 118 -6.15 -2.19 -13.55
N LEU A 119 -6.30 -3.03 -14.55
CA LEU A 119 -6.91 -2.69 -15.85
C LEU A 119 -8.29 -3.31 -15.90
N LYS A 120 -9.33 -2.48 -15.88
CA LYS A 120 -10.73 -2.89 -16.04
C LYS A 120 -11.22 -2.42 -17.40
N SER A 121 -11.87 -3.30 -18.13
CA SER A 121 -12.41 -3.00 -19.46
C SER A 121 -13.94 -2.99 -19.47
N ASP A 122 -14.52 -1.93 -20.03
CA ASP A 122 -15.96 -1.83 -20.31
C ASP A 122 -16.31 -2.21 -21.75
N GLY A 123 -15.30 -2.49 -22.57
CA GLY A 123 -15.41 -2.91 -23.97
C GLY A 123 -14.33 -3.92 -24.34
N ALA A 124 -14.31 -4.37 -25.59
CA ALA A 124 -13.23 -5.23 -26.06
C ALA A 124 -11.92 -4.44 -26.19
N VAL A 125 -10.88 -4.89 -25.49
CA VAL A 125 -9.53 -4.29 -25.54
C VAL A 125 -8.51 -5.35 -25.93
N VAL A 126 -7.82 -5.12 -27.04
CA VAL A 126 -6.81 -6.04 -27.56
C VAL A 126 -5.42 -5.57 -27.11
N ASN A 127 -4.67 -6.50 -26.51
CA ASN A 127 -3.29 -6.28 -26.08
C ASN A 127 -3.10 -5.03 -25.22
N PRO A 128 -3.77 -4.92 -24.05
CA PRO A 128 -3.62 -3.76 -23.17
C PRO A 128 -2.15 -3.54 -22.81
N THR A 129 -1.74 -2.27 -22.79
CA THR A 129 -0.36 -1.89 -22.55
C THR A 129 -0.30 -0.78 -21.50
N VAL A 130 0.58 -0.94 -20.54
CA VAL A 130 0.96 0.10 -19.58
C VAL A 130 2.33 0.63 -19.98
N LEU A 131 2.43 1.92 -20.26
CA LEU A 131 3.65 2.58 -20.71
C LEU A 131 4.11 3.57 -19.64
N ASN A 132 5.35 3.48 -19.22
CA ASN A 132 6.01 4.54 -18.49
C ASN A 132 6.58 5.54 -19.49
N ILE A 133 5.95 6.70 -19.59
CA ILE A 133 6.31 7.74 -20.58
C ILE A 133 7.72 8.29 -20.34
N VAL A 134 8.14 8.35 -19.07
CA VAL A 134 9.45 8.92 -18.70
C VAL A 134 10.60 7.99 -19.08
N THR A 135 10.45 6.69 -18.82
CA THR A 135 11.52 5.70 -19.08
C THR A 135 11.38 5.00 -20.41
N GLY A 136 10.24 5.11 -21.09
CA GLY A 136 9.89 4.37 -22.30
C GLY A 136 9.62 2.88 -22.09
N GLN A 137 9.68 2.38 -20.84
CA GLN A 137 9.40 0.99 -20.52
C GLN A 137 7.91 0.69 -20.61
N SER A 138 7.57 -0.46 -21.16
CA SER A 138 6.18 -0.87 -21.30
C SER A 138 5.96 -2.31 -20.88
N ILE A 139 4.75 -2.58 -20.36
CA ILE A 139 4.25 -3.91 -20.09
C ILE A 139 3.04 -4.12 -21.00
N ARG A 140 3.19 -5.00 -21.99
CA ARG A 140 2.13 -5.37 -22.93
C ARG A 140 1.62 -6.76 -22.60
N ILE A 141 0.31 -6.92 -22.46
CA ILE A 141 -0.34 -8.19 -22.18
C ILE A 141 -0.98 -8.68 -23.46
N LEU A 142 -0.49 -9.82 -23.97
CA LEU A 142 -0.96 -10.40 -25.22
C LEU A 142 -2.26 -11.18 -24.97
N THR A 143 -3.36 -10.46 -24.83
CA THR A 143 -4.70 -11.00 -24.63
C THR A 143 -5.77 -10.04 -25.12
N THR A 144 -6.97 -10.55 -25.28
CA THR A 144 -8.15 -9.70 -25.50
C THR A 144 -8.98 -9.71 -24.23
N LEU A 145 -9.28 -8.52 -23.70
CA LEU A 145 -10.22 -8.33 -22.62
C LEU A 145 -11.62 -8.14 -23.19
N THR A 146 -12.59 -8.81 -22.60
CA THR A 146 -14.01 -8.58 -22.82
C THR A 146 -14.58 -7.65 -21.73
N PRO A 147 -15.76 -7.06 -21.94
CA PRO A 147 -16.40 -6.23 -20.92
C PRO A 147 -16.54 -6.97 -19.60
N GLY A 148 -16.25 -6.30 -18.49
CA GLY A 148 -16.29 -6.84 -17.14
C GLY A 148 -15.03 -7.61 -16.71
N GLN A 149 -14.09 -7.86 -17.59
CA GLN A 149 -12.84 -8.49 -17.20
C GLN A 149 -11.84 -7.50 -16.61
N VAL A 150 -11.09 -7.99 -15.61
CA VAL A 150 -10.08 -7.24 -14.88
C VAL A 150 -8.75 -7.96 -15.00
N ILE A 151 -7.71 -7.21 -15.30
CA ILE A 151 -6.32 -7.68 -15.21
C ILE A 151 -5.62 -6.90 -14.10
N GLU A 152 -5.00 -7.61 -13.21
CA GLU A 152 -4.12 -7.06 -12.18
C GLU A 152 -2.67 -7.43 -12.49
N ILE A 153 -1.82 -6.41 -12.59
CA ILE A 153 -0.38 -6.51 -12.79
C ILE A 153 0.27 -6.16 -11.47
N TYR A 154 1.04 -7.07 -10.90
CA TYR A 154 1.69 -6.85 -9.60
C TYR A 154 3.03 -7.57 -9.51
N ARG A 155 3.83 -7.25 -8.50
CA ARG A 155 5.04 -8.00 -8.17
C ARG A 155 4.76 -9.00 -7.04
N THR A 156 5.22 -10.22 -7.24
CA THR A 156 5.16 -11.27 -6.23
C THR A 156 6.15 -11.00 -5.10
N THR A 157 6.01 -11.72 -3.99
CA THR A 157 6.97 -11.68 -2.86
C THR A 157 8.40 -12.05 -3.28
N THR A 158 8.56 -12.80 -4.38
CA THR A 158 9.84 -13.17 -4.99
C THR A 158 10.33 -12.16 -6.04
N ASP A 159 9.76 -10.97 -6.07
CA ASP A 159 10.09 -9.86 -6.98
C ASP A 159 9.89 -10.18 -8.48
N LYS A 160 9.05 -11.17 -8.81
CA LYS A 160 8.68 -11.48 -10.19
C LYS A 160 7.41 -10.72 -10.58
N LEU A 161 7.37 -10.27 -11.82
CA LEU A 161 6.15 -9.71 -12.39
C LEU A 161 5.11 -10.81 -12.57
N ALA A 162 3.91 -10.59 -12.06
CA ALA A 162 2.77 -11.50 -12.19
C ALA A 162 1.56 -10.76 -12.76
N VAL A 163 0.74 -11.50 -13.47
CA VAL A 163 -0.50 -11.00 -14.05
C VAL A 163 -1.61 -11.95 -13.64
N LYS A 164 -2.64 -11.41 -13.01
CA LYS A 164 -3.86 -12.15 -12.65
C LYS A 164 -5.02 -11.62 -13.48
N ARG A 165 -5.79 -12.52 -14.07
CA ARG A 165 -7.05 -12.19 -14.75
C ARG A 165 -8.22 -12.65 -13.89
N THR A 166 -9.22 -11.80 -13.76
CA THR A 166 -10.42 -12.08 -12.98
C THR A 166 -11.63 -11.59 -13.77
N GLU A 167 -12.75 -12.28 -13.67
CA GLU A 167 -14.03 -11.80 -14.18
C GLU A 167 -14.73 -11.02 -13.07
N ASP A 168 -15.31 -9.86 -13.41
CA ASP A 168 -15.97 -9.00 -12.43
C ASP A 168 -17.23 -9.72 -11.92
N GLY A 169 -17.23 -10.10 -10.63
CA GLY A 169 -18.37 -10.72 -9.98
C GLY A 169 -18.26 -12.21 -9.63
N THR A 170 -17.12 -12.84 -9.87
CA THR A 170 -16.83 -14.18 -9.34
C THR A 170 -15.61 -14.11 -8.41
N GLU A 171 -15.89 -14.13 -7.10
CA GLU A 171 -14.91 -14.60 -6.13
C GLU A 171 -14.79 -16.12 -6.18
#